data_acc9f1763a1dc3329e3ebdb1ba050661
#
_entry.id   acc9f1763a1dc3329e3ebdb1ba050661
#
_cell.length_a   1.000
_cell.length_b   1.000
_cell.length_c   1.000
_cell.angle_alpha   90.00
_cell.angle_beta   90.00
_cell.angle_gamma   90.00
#
_symmetry.space_group_name_H-M   'P 1'
#
loop_
_entity.id
_entity.type
_entity.pdbx_description
1 polymer ?
#
loop_
_entity_poly.entity_id
_entity_poly.type
_entity_poly.pdbx_seq_one_letter_code
_entity_poly.pdbx_strand_id
1 'polypeptide(L)'
;LIKNRNRLRRIFCEKLDTIEVPVAELSAQDSFMQQLMELIRERVHDPNLSVNDLHEELGMSRSQFFRKIKAVSDVSPNKLILNVRMKLAAEKLATGKYTVSEVAYDVGYSDPSYFSKVFKSTYNIAPANYLKQRM
;
A
#
# COMPACT_ATOMS: atom_id res chain seq x y z
N LEU A 1 9.43 0.96 -25.10
CA LEU A 1 8.22 1.21 -24.32
C LEU A 1 7.96 0.11 -23.29
N ILE A 2 8.08 -1.15 -23.70
CA ILE A 2 7.87 -2.29 -22.80
C ILE A 2 8.93 -2.28 -21.70
N LYS A 3 10.19 -2.01 -22.02
CA LYS A 3 11.29 -1.95 -21.07
C LYS A 3 11.08 -0.85 -20.02
N ASN A 4 10.63 0.34 -20.46
CA ASN A 4 10.35 1.45 -19.55
C ASN A 4 9.20 1.12 -18.61
N ARG A 5 8.16 0.47 -19.12
CA ARG A 5 7.01 0.05 -18.31
C ARG A 5 7.43 -0.94 -17.23
N ASN A 6 8.25 -1.93 -17.58
CA ASN A 6 8.76 -2.92 -16.61
C ASN A 6 9.66 -2.26 -15.57
N ARG A 7 10.47 -1.30 -15.97
CA ARG A 7 11.31 -0.54 -15.06
C ARG A 7 10.47 0.25 -14.06
N LEU A 8 9.42 0.92 -14.52
CA LEU A 8 8.52 1.67 -13.64
C LEU A 8 7.80 0.77 -12.65
N ARG A 9 7.37 -0.42 -13.09
CA ARG A 9 6.75 -1.40 -12.20
C ARG A 9 7.72 -1.84 -11.12
N ARG A 10 8.97 -2.09 -11.47
CA ARG A 10 9.99 -2.48 -10.51
C ARG A 10 10.23 -1.39 -9.48
N ILE A 11 10.39 -0.15 -9.94
CA ILE A 11 10.59 1.00 -9.06
C ILE A 11 9.41 1.13 -8.10
N PHE A 12 8.18 0.98 -8.62
CA PHE A 12 6.99 1.07 -7.78
C PHE A 12 6.95 -0.02 -6.71
N CYS A 13 7.29 -1.26 -7.07
CA CYS A 13 7.33 -2.36 -6.10
C CYS A 13 8.39 -2.12 -5.03
N GLU A 14 9.55 -1.60 -5.41
CA GLU A 14 10.61 -1.26 -4.46
C GLU A 14 10.16 -0.15 -3.51
N LYS A 15 9.42 0.84 -4.00
CA LYS A 15 8.89 1.94 -3.20
C LYS A 15 7.89 1.47 -2.16
N LEU A 16 7.15 0.40 -2.44
CA LEU A 16 6.28 -0.22 -1.44
C LEU A 16 7.07 -0.68 -0.22
N ASP A 17 8.33 -1.07 -0.40
CA ASP A 17 9.18 -1.51 0.69
C ASP A 17 9.79 -0.34 1.46
N THR A 18 10.21 0.71 0.79
CA THR A 18 10.88 1.85 1.42
C THR A 18 9.94 2.97 1.80
N ILE A 19 8.87 3.15 1.02
CA ILE A 19 7.83 4.17 1.19
C ILE A 19 8.35 5.61 1.02
N GLU A 20 9.64 5.82 0.89
CA GLU A 20 10.23 7.14 0.72
C GLU A 20 11.11 7.18 -0.53
N VAL A 21 10.86 8.17 -1.39
CA VAL A 21 11.66 8.41 -2.59
C VAL A 21 11.77 9.93 -2.78
N PRO A 22 13.00 10.46 -3.01
CA PRO A 22 13.14 11.89 -3.29
C PRO A 22 12.38 12.29 -4.54
N VAL A 23 11.49 13.27 -4.40
CA VAL A 23 10.63 13.73 -5.49
C VAL A 23 11.45 14.27 -6.67
N ALA A 24 12.57 14.91 -6.39
CA ALA A 24 13.42 15.51 -7.42
C ALA A 24 13.99 14.50 -8.42
N GLU A 25 14.02 13.21 -8.08
CA GLU A 25 14.54 12.15 -8.93
C GLU A 25 13.46 11.45 -9.74
N LEU A 26 12.20 11.88 -9.62
CA LEU A 26 11.07 11.18 -10.22
C LEU A 26 10.61 11.79 -11.52
N SER A 27 10.22 10.93 -12.49
CA SER A 27 9.48 11.34 -13.67
C SER A 27 8.06 11.76 -13.30
N ALA A 28 7.30 12.32 -14.26
CA ALA A 28 5.90 12.68 -14.01
C ALA A 28 5.06 11.48 -13.58
N GLN A 29 5.31 10.30 -14.14
CA GLN A 29 4.60 9.07 -13.76
C GLN A 29 5.01 8.62 -12.37
N ASP A 30 6.30 8.71 -12.05
CA ASP A 30 6.78 8.39 -10.71
C ASP A 30 6.21 9.37 -9.69
N SER A 31 6.06 10.65 -10.04
CA SER A 31 5.43 11.66 -9.18
C SER A 31 3.97 11.31 -8.90
N PHE A 32 3.24 10.84 -9.92
CA PHE A 32 1.87 10.37 -9.72
C PHE A 32 1.83 9.21 -8.71
N MET A 33 2.70 8.21 -8.89
CA MET A 33 2.74 7.06 -7.98
C MET A 33 3.13 7.48 -6.57
N GLN A 34 4.07 8.42 -6.45
CA GLN A 34 4.49 8.96 -5.16
C GLN A 34 3.30 9.62 -4.44
N GLN A 35 2.56 10.48 -5.14
CA GLN A 35 1.38 11.14 -4.59
C GLN A 35 0.32 10.14 -4.18
N LEU A 36 0.08 9.13 -5.02
CA LEU A 36 -0.90 8.09 -4.73
C LEU A 36 -0.53 7.32 -3.47
N MET A 37 0.72 6.92 -3.34
CA MET A 37 1.16 6.16 -2.17
C MET A 37 1.10 6.99 -0.89
N GLU A 38 1.48 8.25 -0.96
CA GLU A 38 1.36 9.15 0.19
C GLU A 38 -0.10 9.30 0.62
N LEU A 39 -1.01 9.46 -0.34
CA LEU A 39 -2.42 9.58 -0.06
C LEU A 39 -2.97 8.33 0.61
N ILE A 40 -2.61 7.15 0.10
CA ILE A 40 -3.04 5.89 0.71
C ILE A 40 -2.51 5.77 2.13
N ARG A 41 -1.24 6.11 2.36
CA ARG A 41 -0.63 6.05 3.70
C ARG A 41 -1.32 6.98 4.68
N GLU A 42 -1.64 8.19 4.26
CA GLU A 42 -2.32 9.16 5.13
C GLU A 42 -3.70 8.70 5.54
N ARG A 43 -4.37 7.91 4.69
CA ARG A 43 -5.75 7.48 4.90
C ARG A 43 -5.89 6.00 5.19
N VAL A 44 -4.79 5.31 5.38
CA VAL A 44 -4.79 3.86 5.58
C VAL A 44 -5.61 3.44 6.80
N HIS A 45 -5.68 4.28 7.82
CA HIS A 45 -6.44 4.01 9.06
C HIS A 45 -7.95 4.00 8.84
N ASP A 46 -8.43 4.56 7.72
CA ASP A 46 -9.85 4.61 7.43
C ASP A 46 -10.29 3.29 6.78
N PRO A 47 -11.12 2.48 7.46
CA PRO A 47 -11.57 1.21 6.88
C PRO A 47 -12.45 1.38 5.65
N ASN A 48 -13.00 2.58 5.44
CA ASN A 48 -13.87 2.89 4.30
C ASN A 48 -13.12 3.51 3.12
N LEU A 49 -11.80 3.62 3.20
CA LEU A 49 -11.01 4.16 2.09
C LEU A 49 -11.29 3.38 0.81
N SER A 50 -11.69 4.09 -0.24
CA SER A 50 -12.08 3.50 -1.51
C SER A 50 -11.29 4.09 -2.67
N VAL A 51 -11.36 3.40 -3.81
CA VAL A 51 -10.76 3.87 -5.06
C VAL A 51 -11.35 5.21 -5.47
N ASN A 52 -12.66 5.42 -5.23
CA ASN A 52 -13.31 6.69 -5.53
C ASN A 52 -12.67 7.85 -4.75
N ASP A 53 -12.37 7.64 -3.47
CA ASP A 53 -11.72 8.66 -2.66
C ASP A 53 -10.36 9.05 -3.27
N LEU A 54 -9.62 8.06 -3.74
CA LEU A 54 -8.29 8.29 -4.28
C LEU A 54 -8.32 9.14 -5.55
N HIS A 55 -9.14 8.76 -6.54
CA HIS A 55 -9.15 9.52 -7.78
C HIS A 55 -9.75 10.90 -7.61
N GLU A 56 -10.72 11.06 -6.72
CA GLU A 56 -11.32 12.36 -6.45
C GLU A 56 -10.31 13.32 -5.82
N GLU A 57 -9.55 12.85 -4.84
CA GLU A 57 -8.54 13.69 -4.19
C GLU A 57 -7.38 14.04 -5.12
N LEU A 58 -7.08 13.17 -6.08
CA LEU A 58 -6.05 13.45 -7.08
C LEU A 58 -6.56 14.31 -8.24
N GLY A 59 -7.85 14.68 -8.22
CA GLY A 59 -8.43 15.51 -9.26
C GLY A 59 -8.57 14.84 -10.60
N MET A 60 -8.74 13.52 -10.61
CA MET A 60 -8.84 12.72 -11.83
C MET A 60 -10.18 12.04 -11.95
N SER A 61 -10.60 11.80 -13.21
CA SER A 61 -11.73 10.92 -13.44
C SER A 61 -11.32 9.48 -13.13
N ARG A 62 -12.30 8.61 -12.89
CA ARG A 62 -12.04 7.20 -12.65
C ARG A 62 -11.27 6.56 -13.81
N SER A 63 -11.63 6.88 -15.05
CA SER A 63 -10.98 6.35 -16.23
C SER A 63 -9.52 6.76 -16.34
N GLN A 64 -9.22 8.03 -16.06
CA GLN A 64 -7.85 8.53 -16.06
C GLN A 64 -7.02 7.84 -14.99
N PHE A 65 -7.59 7.68 -13.82
CA PHE A 65 -6.93 7.05 -12.68
C PHE A 65 -6.54 5.60 -12.99
N PHE A 66 -7.50 4.81 -13.47
CA PHE A 66 -7.23 3.42 -13.82
C PHE A 66 -6.21 3.29 -14.94
N ARG A 67 -6.29 4.18 -15.93
CA ARG A 67 -5.36 4.18 -17.06
C ARG A 67 -3.92 4.47 -16.60
N LYS A 68 -3.75 5.45 -15.71
CA LYS A 68 -2.44 5.80 -15.19
C LYS A 68 -1.84 4.67 -14.36
N ILE A 69 -2.63 4.03 -13.53
CA ILE A 69 -2.16 2.90 -12.74
C ILE A 69 -1.74 1.74 -13.65
N LYS A 70 -2.55 1.43 -14.65
CA LYS A 70 -2.25 0.34 -15.58
C LYS A 70 -0.97 0.59 -16.36
N ALA A 71 -0.65 1.84 -16.65
CA ALA A 71 0.56 2.20 -17.38
C ALA A 71 1.83 1.90 -16.59
N VAL A 72 1.79 1.93 -15.25
CA VAL A 72 2.97 1.77 -14.40
C VAL A 72 2.92 0.51 -13.53
N SER A 73 1.81 -0.20 -13.49
CA SER A 73 1.64 -1.38 -12.63
C SER A 73 0.59 -2.32 -13.21
N ASP A 74 0.75 -3.62 -12.93
CA ASP A 74 -0.30 -4.61 -13.24
C ASP A 74 -1.28 -4.79 -12.10
N VAL A 75 -1.06 -4.08 -11.00
CA VAL A 75 -1.84 -4.24 -9.77
C VAL A 75 -3.06 -3.33 -9.82
N SER A 76 -4.22 -3.85 -9.44
CA SER A 76 -5.44 -3.03 -9.37
C SER A 76 -5.34 -2.00 -8.25
N PRO A 77 -6.10 -0.89 -8.32
CA PRO A 77 -6.11 0.10 -7.24
C PRO A 77 -6.47 -0.48 -5.88
N ASN A 78 -7.44 -1.39 -5.82
CA ASN A 78 -7.79 -2.05 -4.56
C ASN A 78 -6.63 -2.87 -4.01
N LYS A 79 -5.90 -3.53 -4.89
CA LYS A 79 -4.73 -4.30 -4.48
C LYS A 79 -3.61 -3.41 -3.98
N LEU A 80 -3.48 -2.20 -4.53
CA LEU A 80 -2.51 -1.22 -4.04
C LEU A 80 -2.83 -0.81 -2.61
N ILE A 81 -4.09 -0.53 -2.31
CA ILE A 81 -4.51 -0.21 -0.95
C ILE A 81 -4.16 -1.36 -0.02
N LEU A 82 -4.50 -2.59 -0.42
CA LEU A 82 -4.20 -3.78 0.36
C LEU A 82 -2.69 -3.91 0.62
N ASN A 83 -1.88 -3.73 -0.41
CA ASN A 83 -0.43 -3.87 -0.29
C ASN A 83 0.16 -2.86 0.68
N VAL A 84 -0.30 -1.60 0.61
CA VAL A 84 0.17 -0.57 1.55
C VAL A 84 -0.26 -0.91 2.97
N ARG A 85 -1.51 -1.34 3.17
CA ARG A 85 -2.00 -1.73 4.50
C ARG A 85 -1.16 -2.85 5.09
N MET A 86 -0.88 -3.88 4.30
CA MET A 86 -0.10 -5.03 4.76
C MET A 86 1.35 -4.65 5.04
N LYS A 87 1.95 -3.81 4.20
CA LYS A 87 3.31 -3.35 4.41
C LYS A 87 3.45 -2.56 5.71
N LEU A 88 2.54 -1.62 5.94
CA LEU A 88 2.55 -0.83 7.18
C LEU A 88 2.27 -1.71 8.39
N ALA A 89 1.39 -2.70 8.25
CA ALA A 89 1.13 -3.65 9.33
C ALA A 89 2.40 -4.41 9.70
N ALA A 90 3.13 -4.92 8.71
CA ALA A 90 4.37 -5.65 8.95
C ALA A 90 5.40 -4.77 9.65
N GLU A 91 5.52 -3.51 9.23
CA GLU A 91 6.44 -2.56 9.85
C GLU A 91 6.10 -2.31 11.32
N LYS A 92 4.80 -2.12 11.62
CA LYS A 92 4.36 -1.90 13.00
C LYS A 92 4.57 -3.13 13.87
N LEU A 93 4.26 -4.31 13.34
CA LEU A 93 4.50 -5.56 14.07
C LEU A 93 5.98 -5.78 14.36
N ALA A 94 6.84 -5.39 13.43
CA ALA A 94 8.29 -5.54 13.58
C ALA A 94 8.85 -4.70 14.72
N THR A 95 8.18 -3.63 15.13
CA THR A 95 8.64 -2.79 16.24
C THR A 95 8.48 -3.47 17.59
N GLY A 96 7.55 -4.43 17.68
CA GLY A 96 7.23 -5.10 18.94
C GLY A 96 6.46 -4.24 19.93
N LYS A 97 6.02 -3.04 19.54
CA LYS A 97 5.37 -2.07 20.42
C LYS A 97 3.85 -2.13 20.38
N TYR A 98 3.27 -2.88 19.46
CA TYR A 98 1.83 -2.91 19.23
C TYR A 98 1.31 -4.33 19.27
N THR A 99 0.07 -4.48 19.78
CA THR A 99 -0.62 -5.76 19.69
C THR A 99 -1.14 -5.96 18.26
N VAL A 100 -1.49 -7.20 17.91
CA VAL A 100 -2.08 -7.51 16.61
C VAL A 100 -3.36 -6.71 16.39
N SER A 101 -4.21 -6.60 17.43
CA SER A 101 -5.46 -5.83 17.32
C SER A 101 -5.19 -4.35 17.07
N GLU A 102 -4.23 -3.76 17.77
CA GLU A 102 -3.86 -2.36 17.56
C GLU A 102 -3.40 -2.13 16.12
N VAL A 103 -2.54 -3.01 15.60
CA VAL A 103 -2.06 -2.91 14.23
C VAL A 103 -3.22 -3.02 13.24
N ALA A 104 -4.14 -3.97 13.47
CA ALA A 104 -5.30 -4.15 12.61
C ALA A 104 -6.10 -2.85 12.47
N TYR A 105 -6.42 -2.21 13.59
CA TYR A 105 -7.17 -0.96 13.59
C TYR A 105 -6.39 0.17 12.94
N ASP A 106 -5.09 0.27 13.22
CA ASP A 106 -4.25 1.34 12.68
C ASP A 106 -4.12 1.29 11.16
N VAL A 107 -4.20 0.10 10.57
CA VAL A 107 -4.10 -0.04 9.11
C VAL A 107 -5.46 -0.21 8.44
N GLY A 108 -6.55 0.11 9.15
CA GLY A 108 -7.86 0.25 8.54
C GLY A 108 -8.74 -1.00 8.53
N TYR A 109 -8.47 -1.96 9.42
CA TYR A 109 -9.35 -3.12 9.58
C TYR A 109 -10.17 -2.97 10.85
N SER A 110 -11.48 -3.07 10.72
CA SER A 110 -12.37 -3.02 11.88
C SER A 110 -12.49 -4.36 12.60
N ASP A 111 -12.07 -5.45 11.95
CA ASP A 111 -12.11 -6.80 12.49
C ASP A 111 -10.71 -7.40 12.50
N PRO A 112 -10.08 -7.54 13.69
CA PRO A 112 -8.75 -8.14 13.78
C PRO A 112 -8.65 -9.57 13.25
N SER A 113 -9.74 -10.34 13.35
CA SER A 113 -9.76 -11.72 12.83
C SER A 113 -9.64 -11.72 11.32
N TYR A 114 -10.36 -10.84 10.65
CA TYR A 114 -10.27 -10.70 9.22
C TYR A 114 -8.88 -10.19 8.79
N PHE A 115 -8.36 -9.20 9.52
CA PHE A 115 -6.99 -8.72 9.30
C PHE A 115 -5.98 -9.86 9.35
N SER A 116 -6.09 -10.73 10.36
CA SER A 116 -5.16 -11.84 10.52
C SER A 116 -5.21 -12.80 9.32
N LYS A 117 -6.40 -13.05 8.78
CA LYS A 117 -6.54 -13.88 7.59
C LYS A 117 -5.88 -13.25 6.37
N VAL A 118 -6.08 -11.94 6.17
CA VAL A 118 -5.48 -11.21 5.04
C VAL A 118 -3.96 -11.18 5.18
N PHE A 119 -3.46 -10.90 6.37
CA PHE A 119 -2.02 -10.86 6.62
C PHE A 119 -1.38 -12.22 6.33
N LYS A 120 -1.97 -13.29 6.83
CA LYS A 120 -1.46 -14.64 6.59
C LYS A 120 -1.51 -15.01 5.10
N SER A 121 -2.55 -14.59 4.40
CA SER A 121 -2.65 -14.80 2.95
C SER A 121 -1.54 -14.07 2.20
N THR A 122 -1.14 -12.89 2.68
CA THR A 122 -0.13 -12.07 2.02
C THR A 122 1.29 -12.57 2.30
N TYR A 123 1.60 -12.88 3.55
CA TYR A 123 2.96 -13.21 3.99
C TYR A 123 3.17 -14.67 4.36
N ASN A 124 2.16 -15.51 4.27
CA ASN A 124 2.21 -16.93 4.62
C ASN A 124 2.57 -17.19 6.09
N ILE A 125 2.35 -16.21 6.95
CA ILE A 125 2.59 -16.31 8.39
C ILE A 125 1.54 -15.46 9.12
N ALA A 126 1.02 -15.96 10.23
CA ALA A 126 0.06 -15.21 11.04
C ALA A 126 0.73 -14.01 11.70
N PRO A 127 0.01 -12.89 11.91
CA PRO A 127 0.58 -11.69 12.53
C PRO A 127 1.23 -11.96 13.90
N ALA A 128 0.60 -12.80 14.72
CA ALA A 128 1.14 -13.14 16.04
C ALA A 128 2.49 -13.84 15.94
N ASN A 129 2.66 -14.72 14.95
CA ASN A 129 3.91 -15.42 14.72
C ASN A 129 4.96 -14.50 14.11
N TYR A 130 4.55 -13.59 13.27
CA TYR A 130 5.44 -12.57 12.69
C TYR A 130 6.02 -11.69 13.79
N LEU A 131 5.18 -11.26 14.72
CA LEU A 131 5.61 -10.47 15.87
C LEU A 131 6.65 -11.23 16.69
N LYS A 132 6.43 -12.53 16.96
CA LYS A 132 7.38 -13.35 17.72
C LYS A 132 8.73 -13.50 17.02
N GLN A 133 8.71 -13.64 15.69
CA GLN A 133 9.95 -13.77 14.94
C GLN A 133 10.81 -12.50 14.97
N ARG A 134 10.18 -11.33 15.08
CA ARG A 134 10.87 -10.05 15.08
C ARG A 134 11.34 -9.61 16.47
N MET A 135 10.78 -10.21 17.51
CA MET A 135 11.19 -9.98 18.88
C MET A 135 12.31 -10.93 19.26
#